data_7a2214061948761d67197de3653f61c9
#
_entry.id   7a2214061948761d67197de3653f61c9
#
_cell.length_a   1.000
_cell.length_b   1.000
_cell.length_c   1.000
_cell.angle_alpha   90.00
_cell.angle_beta   90.00
_cell.angle_gamma   90.00
#
_symmetry.space_group_name_H-M   'P 1'
#
loop_
_entity.id
_entity.type
_entity.pdbx_description
1 polymer ?
#
loop_
_entity_poly.entity_id
_entity_poly.type
_entity_poly.pdbx_seq_one_letter_code
_entity_poly.pdbx_strand_id
1 'polypeptide(L)'
;MMEKDSRIYVAGHRGMVGSAIVRELQRQGYTNIITRTHRELDLINQQAVNDFFAAERPEYVFLAAAKVGGIVANSSALADFMYDNMMLEMNVIHAAWKNGCKKLEFLGSSCIYPRMAPQPMPESCLLTSALEHTNEAYALAKISGLKYCEYLNRQYGTDYISVMPTNLYGPNDNYHPEHSHVLPALIRRFHEAKEAGLTSVTCWGDGSPLREFLYVDDLANLCVFLMNNYSGNETVNAGTGKELTIKELTELVASIVGYEGEILWDTTRPNGTPRKLLDVSKAAALGWTYKTELADGIRLAYDDFLHNPMRAER
;
A
#
# COMPACT_ATOMS: atom_id res chain seq x y z
N MET A 1 -17.75 -16.11 3.95
CA MET A 1 -18.12 -14.93 3.12
C MET A 1 -18.75 -13.89 4.04
N MET A 2 -18.42 -12.61 3.86
CA MET A 2 -19.06 -11.53 4.63
C MET A 2 -20.50 -11.31 4.18
N GLU A 3 -21.43 -11.16 5.12
CA GLU A 3 -22.80 -10.74 4.83
C GLU A 3 -22.83 -9.22 4.57
N LYS A 4 -23.83 -8.75 3.84
CA LYS A 4 -23.87 -7.34 3.40
C LYS A 4 -24.07 -6.32 4.53
N ASP A 5 -24.62 -6.75 5.64
CA ASP A 5 -24.85 -6.00 6.87
C ASP A 5 -23.82 -6.28 7.99
N SER A 6 -22.80 -7.14 7.72
CA SER A 6 -21.71 -7.41 8.66
C SER A 6 -21.01 -6.12 9.09
N ARG A 7 -20.65 -6.05 10.36
CA ARG A 7 -19.86 -4.91 10.90
C ARG A 7 -18.42 -5.02 10.41
N ILE A 8 -18.03 -4.13 9.49
CA ILE A 8 -16.71 -4.12 8.85
C ILE A 8 -15.95 -2.86 9.27
N TYR A 9 -14.85 -3.02 9.98
CA TYR A 9 -13.97 -1.90 10.33
C TYR A 9 -12.85 -1.74 9.30
N VAL A 10 -12.72 -0.53 8.75
CA VAL A 10 -11.61 -0.17 7.86
C VAL A 10 -10.71 0.84 8.58
N ALA A 11 -9.60 0.34 9.15
CA ALA A 11 -8.58 1.17 9.76
C ALA A 11 -7.76 1.89 8.68
N GLY A 12 -7.63 3.22 8.78
CA GLY A 12 -6.91 4.02 7.77
C GLY A 12 -7.78 4.45 6.56
N HIS A 13 -9.09 4.51 6.70
CA HIS A 13 -10.07 4.81 5.64
C HIS A 13 -9.85 6.14 4.89
N ARG A 14 -9.04 7.08 5.40
CA ARG A 14 -8.68 8.33 4.72
C ARG A 14 -7.41 8.23 3.88
N GLY A 15 -6.63 7.15 4.01
CA GLY A 15 -5.47 6.89 3.17
C GLY A 15 -5.86 6.36 1.78
N MET A 16 -4.90 6.28 0.87
CA MET A 16 -5.11 5.76 -0.48
C MET A 16 -5.76 4.36 -0.45
N VAL A 17 -5.15 3.40 0.22
CA VAL A 17 -5.64 2.02 0.29
C VAL A 17 -6.96 1.90 1.06
N GLY A 18 -7.05 2.50 2.26
CA GLY A 18 -8.26 2.39 3.07
C GLY A 18 -9.48 3.03 2.42
N SER A 19 -9.32 4.16 1.73
CA SER A 19 -10.43 4.79 0.99
C SER A 19 -10.87 3.96 -0.23
N ALA A 20 -9.93 3.30 -0.91
CA ALA A 20 -10.24 2.38 -2.01
C ALA A 20 -11.02 1.15 -1.51
N ILE A 21 -10.64 0.57 -0.36
CA ILE A 21 -11.37 -0.54 0.27
C ILE A 21 -12.80 -0.11 0.62
N VAL A 22 -12.99 1.09 1.18
CA VAL A 22 -14.33 1.62 1.48
C VAL A 22 -15.16 1.75 0.21
N ARG A 23 -14.61 2.33 -0.88
CA ARG A 23 -15.30 2.43 -2.17
C ARG A 23 -15.70 1.06 -2.71
N GLU A 24 -14.81 0.10 -2.66
CA GLU A 24 -15.06 -1.26 -3.15
C GLU A 24 -16.12 -1.98 -2.32
N LEU A 25 -16.09 -1.87 -0.99
CA LEU A 25 -17.12 -2.41 -0.12
C LEU A 25 -18.50 -1.81 -0.43
N GLN A 26 -18.57 -0.47 -0.58
CA GLN A 26 -19.82 0.23 -0.96
C GLN A 26 -20.33 -0.21 -2.33
N ARG A 27 -19.42 -0.32 -3.32
CA ARG A 27 -19.74 -0.79 -4.67
C ARG A 27 -20.32 -2.21 -4.67
N GLN A 28 -19.83 -3.06 -3.77
CA GLN A 28 -20.34 -4.42 -3.60
C GLN A 28 -21.60 -4.49 -2.72
N GLY A 29 -22.10 -3.37 -2.19
CA GLY A 29 -23.35 -3.30 -1.43
C GLY A 29 -23.22 -3.66 0.05
N TYR A 30 -22.03 -3.56 0.65
CA TYR A 30 -21.86 -3.64 2.10
C TYR A 30 -22.33 -2.33 2.73
N THR A 31 -23.16 -2.41 3.78
CA THR A 31 -23.88 -1.26 4.34
C THR A 31 -23.39 -0.83 5.72
N ASN A 32 -22.70 -1.70 6.44
CA ASN A 32 -22.28 -1.43 7.82
C ASN A 32 -20.76 -1.30 7.93
N ILE A 33 -20.23 -0.23 7.31
CA ILE A 33 -18.80 0.07 7.28
C ILE A 33 -18.47 1.05 8.40
N ILE A 34 -17.65 0.59 9.35
CA ILE A 34 -17.19 1.38 10.50
C ILE A 34 -15.86 2.02 10.14
N THR A 35 -15.74 3.33 10.37
CA THR A 35 -14.50 4.09 10.15
C THR A 35 -14.26 5.04 11.32
N ARG A 36 -13.00 5.34 11.63
CA ARG A 36 -12.59 6.35 12.62
C ARG A 36 -11.41 7.13 12.08
N THR A 37 -11.45 8.43 12.22
CA THR A 37 -10.31 9.30 11.93
C THR A 37 -9.27 9.15 13.03
N HIS A 38 -8.03 9.57 12.79
CA HIS A 38 -6.96 9.56 13.82
C HIS A 38 -7.35 10.39 15.07
N ARG A 39 -8.14 11.45 14.90
CA ARG A 39 -8.63 12.27 16.03
C ARG A 39 -9.68 11.58 16.89
N GLU A 40 -10.48 10.71 16.28
CA GLU A 40 -11.52 9.91 16.97
C GLU A 40 -10.94 8.65 17.60
N LEU A 41 -9.93 8.05 16.97
CA LEU A 41 -9.27 6.85 17.45
C LEU A 41 -7.79 6.86 17.03
N ASP A 42 -6.92 7.16 18.00
CA ASP A 42 -5.49 6.99 17.84
C ASP A 42 -5.12 5.53 18.04
N LEU A 43 -4.70 4.86 16.97
CA LEU A 43 -4.39 3.43 16.98
C LEU A 43 -3.12 3.08 17.78
N ILE A 44 -2.29 4.07 18.11
CA ILE A 44 -1.13 3.89 19.00
C ILE A 44 -1.59 3.81 20.47
N ASN A 45 -2.74 4.40 20.79
CA ASN A 45 -3.31 4.33 22.14
C ASN A 45 -4.01 3.00 22.36
N GLN A 46 -3.35 2.07 23.03
CA GLN A 46 -3.84 0.72 23.28
C GLN A 46 -5.19 0.70 23.99
N GLN A 47 -5.38 1.56 25.01
CA GLN A 47 -6.63 1.59 25.76
C GLN A 47 -7.79 2.05 24.88
N ALA A 48 -7.60 3.10 24.10
CA ALA A 48 -8.62 3.61 23.18
C ALA A 48 -9.00 2.56 22.12
N VAL A 49 -8.02 1.80 21.60
CA VAL A 49 -8.28 0.70 20.66
C VAL A 49 -9.07 -0.43 21.33
N ASN A 50 -8.71 -0.84 22.55
CA ASN A 50 -9.45 -1.86 23.30
C ASN A 50 -10.90 -1.44 23.57
N ASP A 51 -11.12 -0.19 23.99
CA ASP A 51 -12.46 0.33 24.28
C ASP A 51 -13.31 0.39 23.00
N PHE A 52 -12.72 0.81 21.88
CA PHE A 52 -13.37 0.82 20.58
C PHE A 52 -13.80 -0.59 20.14
N PHE A 53 -12.91 -1.57 20.19
CA PHE A 53 -13.24 -2.94 19.80
C PHE A 53 -14.26 -3.60 20.72
N ALA A 54 -14.21 -3.30 22.02
CA ALA A 54 -15.22 -3.78 22.99
C ALA A 54 -16.62 -3.21 22.73
N ALA A 55 -16.70 -1.94 22.31
CA ALA A 55 -17.94 -1.24 22.02
C ALA A 55 -18.52 -1.63 20.64
N GLU A 56 -17.72 -1.48 19.57
CA GLU A 56 -18.18 -1.65 18.19
C GLU A 56 -18.25 -3.12 17.76
N ARG A 57 -17.39 -3.99 18.31
CA ARG A 57 -17.30 -5.42 18.00
C ARG A 57 -17.31 -5.72 16.51
N PRO A 58 -16.37 -5.17 15.71
CA PRO A 58 -16.34 -5.45 14.30
C PRO A 58 -16.15 -6.94 14.04
N GLU A 59 -16.90 -7.48 13.09
CA GLU A 59 -16.82 -8.88 12.68
C GLU A 59 -15.66 -9.11 11.71
N TYR A 60 -15.39 -8.09 10.89
CA TYR A 60 -14.32 -8.10 9.89
C TYR A 60 -13.50 -6.83 10.00
N VAL A 61 -12.19 -6.95 9.80
CA VAL A 61 -11.27 -5.82 9.91
C VAL A 61 -10.34 -5.79 8.69
N PHE A 62 -10.26 -4.64 8.04
CA PHE A 62 -9.21 -4.31 7.07
C PHE A 62 -8.24 -3.35 7.74
N LEU A 63 -7.01 -3.80 7.99
CA LEU A 63 -5.97 -2.99 8.63
C LEU A 63 -5.08 -2.35 7.57
N ALA A 64 -5.54 -1.22 7.02
CA ALA A 64 -4.84 -0.42 6.03
C ALA A 64 -4.14 0.82 6.62
N ALA A 65 -4.28 1.04 7.94
CA ALA A 65 -3.57 2.11 8.62
C ALA A 65 -2.08 1.80 8.74
N ALA A 66 -1.25 2.76 8.38
CA ALA A 66 0.20 2.72 8.56
C ALA A 66 0.80 4.12 8.48
N LYS A 67 1.94 4.34 9.14
CA LYS A 67 2.82 5.48 8.85
C LYS A 67 3.69 5.08 7.66
N VAL A 68 3.50 5.75 6.53
CA VAL A 68 4.20 5.46 5.27
C VAL A 68 4.92 6.69 4.75
N GLY A 69 5.96 6.49 3.93
CA GLY A 69 6.72 7.58 3.31
C GLY A 69 7.73 7.07 2.30
N GLY A 70 8.26 7.98 1.49
CA GLY A 70 9.35 7.70 0.54
C GLY A 70 10.67 7.35 1.25
N ILE A 71 11.73 7.11 0.46
CA ILE A 71 13.06 6.72 0.96
C ILE A 71 13.60 7.73 1.97
N VAL A 72 13.47 9.03 1.69
CA VAL A 72 13.98 10.10 2.57
C VAL A 72 13.29 10.06 3.94
N ALA A 73 11.97 9.96 3.98
CA ALA A 73 11.19 9.89 5.21
C ALA A 73 11.55 8.64 6.02
N ASN A 74 11.62 7.48 5.38
CA ASN A 74 11.98 6.22 6.03
C ASN A 74 13.40 6.25 6.62
N SER A 75 14.39 6.75 5.88
CA SER A 75 15.79 6.78 6.33
C SER A 75 16.09 7.82 7.40
N SER A 76 15.27 8.88 7.50
CA SER A 76 15.49 9.97 8.48
C SER A 76 14.75 9.76 9.81
N ALA A 77 13.72 8.88 9.88
CA ALA A 77 12.87 8.68 11.05
C ALA A 77 12.67 7.19 11.39
N LEU A 78 13.74 6.41 11.34
CA LEU A 78 13.72 4.94 11.51
C LEU A 78 12.97 4.49 12.78
N ALA A 79 13.29 5.09 13.92
CA ALA A 79 12.68 4.73 15.20
C ALA A 79 11.18 5.02 15.22
N ASP A 80 10.76 6.17 14.69
CA ASP A 80 9.35 6.56 14.64
C ASP A 80 8.56 5.65 13.69
N PHE A 81 9.13 5.32 12.53
CA PHE A 81 8.48 4.38 11.59
C PHE A 81 8.30 2.99 12.20
N MET A 82 9.30 2.51 12.93
CA MET A 82 9.20 1.22 13.62
C MET A 82 8.16 1.27 14.73
N TYR A 83 8.30 2.24 15.66
CA TYR A 83 7.45 2.33 16.84
C TYR A 83 5.98 2.53 16.48
N ASP A 84 5.67 3.55 15.66
CA ASP A 84 4.30 3.91 15.33
C ASP A 84 3.59 2.74 14.60
N ASN A 85 4.25 2.12 13.62
CA ASN A 85 3.67 0.98 12.90
C ASN A 85 3.51 -0.25 13.79
N MET A 86 4.52 -0.62 14.58
CA MET A 86 4.41 -1.76 15.49
C MET A 86 3.28 -1.57 16.49
N MET A 87 3.18 -0.40 17.12
CA MET A 87 2.15 -0.13 18.12
C MET A 87 0.75 -0.19 17.52
N LEU A 88 0.49 0.51 16.40
CA LEU A 88 -0.83 0.50 15.78
C LEU A 88 -1.25 -0.91 15.32
N GLU A 89 -0.32 -1.67 14.73
CA GLU A 89 -0.57 -3.02 14.22
C GLU A 89 -0.86 -4.00 15.35
N MET A 90 0.00 -4.02 16.39
CA MET A 90 -0.19 -4.89 17.54
C MET A 90 -1.48 -4.58 18.29
N ASN A 91 -1.80 -3.30 18.49
CA ASN A 91 -3.02 -2.90 19.18
C ASN A 91 -4.27 -3.37 18.43
N VAL A 92 -4.34 -3.11 17.13
CA VAL A 92 -5.52 -3.48 16.31
C VAL A 92 -5.68 -4.99 16.19
N ILE A 93 -4.60 -5.72 15.85
CA ILE A 93 -4.63 -7.17 15.67
C ILE A 93 -5.00 -7.86 17.00
N HIS A 94 -4.40 -7.41 18.12
CA HIS A 94 -4.66 -7.97 19.43
C HIS A 94 -6.10 -7.71 19.90
N ALA A 95 -6.59 -6.48 19.74
CA ALA A 95 -7.96 -6.13 20.13
C ALA A 95 -8.99 -6.85 19.27
N ALA A 96 -8.74 -7.03 17.97
CA ALA A 96 -9.59 -7.82 17.08
C ALA A 96 -9.72 -9.28 17.58
N TRP A 97 -8.60 -9.91 17.93
CA TRP A 97 -8.60 -11.27 18.50
C TRP A 97 -9.34 -11.34 19.82
N LYS A 98 -9.05 -10.44 20.77
CA LYS A 98 -9.68 -10.42 22.10
C LYS A 98 -11.20 -10.23 22.04
N ASN A 99 -11.72 -9.54 21.02
CA ASN A 99 -13.14 -9.26 20.88
C ASN A 99 -13.85 -10.17 19.87
N GLY A 100 -13.21 -11.26 19.45
CA GLY A 100 -13.83 -12.30 18.63
C GLY A 100 -14.10 -11.89 17.19
N CYS A 101 -13.24 -11.02 16.61
CA CYS A 101 -13.27 -10.70 15.19
C CYS A 101 -13.15 -11.99 14.36
N LYS A 102 -14.08 -12.21 13.43
CA LYS A 102 -14.14 -13.43 12.62
C LYS A 102 -12.98 -13.53 11.66
N LYS A 103 -12.60 -12.39 11.04
CA LYS A 103 -11.50 -12.33 10.08
C LYS A 103 -10.87 -10.95 10.02
N LEU A 104 -9.55 -10.93 9.90
CA LEU A 104 -8.78 -9.70 9.74
C LEU A 104 -7.87 -9.83 8.53
N GLU A 105 -7.79 -8.79 7.71
CA GLU A 105 -6.82 -8.65 6.64
C GLU A 105 -5.77 -7.59 6.98
N PHE A 106 -4.54 -8.01 7.06
CA PHE A 106 -3.38 -7.17 7.33
C PHE A 106 -2.74 -6.71 6.02
N LEU A 107 -2.70 -5.40 5.82
CA LEU A 107 -2.00 -4.80 4.67
C LEU A 107 -0.52 -4.62 5.01
N GLY A 108 0.30 -5.50 4.43
CA GLY A 108 1.74 -5.42 4.51
C GLY A 108 2.35 -4.54 3.42
N SER A 109 3.52 -4.93 2.94
CA SER A 109 4.25 -4.25 1.86
C SER A 109 5.30 -5.18 1.27
N SER A 110 5.59 -5.06 -0.01
CA SER A 110 6.70 -5.79 -0.68
C SER A 110 8.09 -5.44 -0.15
N CYS A 111 8.24 -4.40 0.68
CA CYS A 111 9.51 -4.05 1.33
C CYS A 111 9.95 -5.05 2.41
N ILE A 112 9.06 -5.96 2.84
CA ILE A 112 9.39 -7.03 3.79
C ILE A 112 10.31 -8.10 3.18
N TYR A 113 10.40 -8.17 1.85
CA TYR A 113 11.24 -9.15 1.19
C TYR A 113 12.71 -8.72 1.19
N PRO A 114 13.63 -9.70 1.20
CA PRO A 114 15.06 -9.42 1.18
C PRO A 114 15.48 -8.52 0.03
N ARG A 115 16.49 -7.67 0.29
CA ARG A 115 17.06 -6.79 -0.75
C ARG A 115 17.46 -7.54 -2.00
N MET A 116 18.06 -8.73 -1.83
CA MET A 116 18.58 -9.59 -2.91
C MET A 116 17.65 -10.79 -3.16
N ALA A 117 16.34 -10.64 -2.94
CA ALA A 117 15.37 -11.67 -3.23
C ALA A 117 15.39 -12.07 -4.72
N PRO A 118 15.10 -13.34 -5.06
CA PRO A 118 14.91 -13.76 -6.44
C PRO A 118 13.79 -12.93 -7.09
N GLN A 119 13.87 -12.78 -8.40
CA GLN A 119 12.88 -11.99 -9.16
C GLN A 119 12.26 -12.88 -10.26
N PRO A 120 10.91 -12.99 -10.29
CA PRO A 120 9.90 -12.39 -9.38
C PRO A 120 10.02 -12.89 -7.95
N MET A 121 9.70 -12.05 -6.95
CA MET A 121 9.79 -12.36 -5.52
C MET A 121 8.62 -13.24 -5.06
N PRO A 122 8.86 -14.53 -4.73
CA PRO A 122 7.81 -15.37 -4.16
C PRO A 122 7.64 -15.08 -2.66
N GLU A 123 6.46 -15.38 -2.12
CA GLU A 123 6.15 -15.19 -0.69
C GLU A 123 7.11 -15.98 0.22
N SER A 124 7.60 -17.10 -0.26
CA SER A 124 8.55 -17.98 0.46
C SER A 124 9.94 -17.37 0.69
N CYS A 125 10.28 -16.24 0.03
CA CYS A 125 11.58 -15.60 0.26
C CYS A 125 11.61 -14.69 1.51
N LEU A 126 10.50 -14.55 2.22
CA LEU A 126 10.44 -13.79 3.46
C LEU A 126 11.45 -14.31 4.49
N LEU A 127 12.24 -13.40 5.08
CA LEU A 127 13.25 -13.69 6.11
C LEU A 127 14.39 -14.63 5.67
N THR A 128 14.67 -14.77 4.39
CA THR A 128 15.77 -15.61 3.89
C THR A 128 17.11 -14.90 3.83
N SER A 129 17.14 -13.56 3.81
CA SER A 129 18.37 -12.77 3.89
C SER A 129 18.07 -11.33 4.35
N ALA A 130 19.10 -10.44 4.35
CA ALA A 130 19.00 -9.07 4.84
C ALA A 130 17.99 -8.21 4.05
N LEU A 131 17.31 -7.32 4.78
CA LEU A 131 16.38 -6.34 4.25
C LEU A 131 17.11 -5.16 3.57
N GLU A 132 16.37 -4.33 2.87
CA GLU A 132 16.87 -3.04 2.37
C GLU A 132 17.01 -2.06 3.55
N HIS A 133 18.24 -1.64 3.84
CA HIS A 133 18.55 -0.87 5.04
C HIS A 133 17.86 0.49 5.12
N THR A 134 17.50 1.11 3.97
CA THR A 134 16.87 2.43 3.94
C THR A 134 15.42 2.44 4.45
N ASN A 135 14.77 1.28 4.49
CA ASN A 135 13.41 1.09 5.01
C ASN A 135 13.27 -0.11 5.96
N GLU A 136 14.37 -0.62 6.48
CA GLU A 136 14.42 -1.81 7.34
C GLU A 136 13.50 -1.69 8.56
N ALA A 137 13.46 -0.52 9.21
CA ALA A 137 12.64 -0.28 10.38
C ALA A 137 11.14 -0.45 10.09
N TYR A 138 10.67 0.10 8.97
CA TYR A 138 9.30 -0.10 8.50
C TYR A 138 9.03 -1.56 8.11
N ALA A 139 9.98 -2.18 7.41
CA ALA A 139 9.85 -3.57 7.00
C ALA A 139 9.76 -4.52 8.20
N LEU A 140 10.56 -4.31 9.26
CA LEU A 140 10.50 -5.09 10.51
C LEU A 140 9.15 -4.94 11.21
N ALA A 141 8.59 -3.73 11.27
CA ALA A 141 7.25 -3.54 11.80
C ALA A 141 6.22 -4.35 11.00
N LYS A 142 6.22 -4.25 9.68
CA LYS A 142 5.31 -5.02 8.81
C LYS A 142 5.47 -6.53 8.93
N ILE A 143 6.71 -7.03 9.05
CA ILE A 143 6.97 -8.45 9.32
C ILE A 143 6.38 -8.86 10.66
N SER A 144 6.49 -8.02 11.69
CA SER A 144 5.95 -8.31 13.02
C SER A 144 4.43 -8.45 12.99
N GLY A 145 3.72 -7.53 12.33
CA GLY A 145 2.27 -7.59 12.18
C GLY A 145 1.81 -8.85 11.41
N LEU A 146 2.46 -9.14 10.30
CA LEU A 146 2.23 -10.35 9.51
C LEU A 146 2.42 -11.62 10.35
N LYS A 147 3.56 -11.73 11.04
CA LYS A 147 3.87 -12.90 11.87
C LYS A 147 2.93 -13.02 13.06
N TYR A 148 2.48 -11.90 13.61
CA TYR A 148 1.49 -11.94 14.70
C TYR A 148 0.15 -12.51 14.21
N CYS A 149 -0.34 -12.13 13.04
CA CYS A 149 -1.51 -12.75 12.42
C CYS A 149 -1.32 -14.26 12.25
N GLU A 150 -0.18 -14.69 11.68
CA GLU A 150 0.16 -16.10 11.49
C GLU A 150 0.17 -16.88 12.81
N TYR A 151 0.77 -16.31 13.87
CA TYR A 151 0.85 -16.99 15.16
C TYR A 151 -0.49 -17.07 15.88
N LEU A 152 -1.36 -16.06 15.76
CA LEU A 152 -2.73 -16.13 16.26
C LEU A 152 -3.53 -17.23 15.55
N ASN A 153 -3.39 -17.37 14.25
CA ASN A 153 -4.03 -18.45 13.49
C ASN A 153 -3.57 -19.82 13.99
N ARG A 154 -2.25 -20.00 14.14
CA ARG A 154 -1.68 -21.29 14.58
C ARG A 154 -2.01 -21.63 16.03
N GLN A 155 -2.04 -20.65 16.90
CA GLN A 155 -2.22 -20.86 18.34
C GLN A 155 -3.69 -20.90 18.76
N TYR A 156 -4.54 -20.07 18.12
CA TYR A 156 -5.92 -19.85 18.56
C TYR A 156 -6.97 -20.17 17.48
N GLY A 157 -6.54 -20.56 16.27
CA GLY A 157 -7.46 -20.91 15.19
C GLY A 157 -8.22 -19.70 14.62
N THR A 158 -7.62 -18.50 14.65
CA THR A 158 -8.19 -17.33 13.98
C THR A 158 -8.07 -17.46 12.47
N ASP A 159 -8.79 -16.62 11.72
CA ASP A 159 -8.67 -16.51 10.24
C ASP A 159 -8.14 -15.11 9.86
N TYR A 160 -6.87 -14.86 10.20
CA TYR A 160 -6.21 -13.59 9.93
C TYR A 160 -5.26 -13.74 8.75
N ILE A 161 -5.55 -13.05 7.66
CA ILE A 161 -4.81 -13.12 6.39
C ILE A 161 -3.94 -11.90 6.18
N SER A 162 -2.94 -12.01 5.31
CA SER A 162 -2.00 -10.92 5.01
C SER A 162 -1.80 -10.76 3.52
N VAL A 163 -1.78 -9.51 3.03
CA VAL A 163 -1.58 -9.15 1.63
C VAL A 163 -0.36 -8.26 1.49
N MET A 164 0.50 -8.56 0.53
CA MET A 164 1.75 -7.83 0.26
C MET A 164 1.65 -7.11 -1.07
N PRO A 165 1.23 -5.84 -1.08
CA PRO A 165 1.14 -5.07 -2.31
C PRO A 165 2.51 -4.65 -2.83
N THR A 166 2.62 -4.56 -4.16
CA THR A 166 3.67 -3.86 -4.89
C THR A 166 3.52 -2.34 -4.76
N ASN A 167 4.21 -1.54 -5.59
CA ASN A 167 4.03 -0.09 -5.56
C ASN A 167 2.61 0.28 -6.00
N LEU A 168 1.91 0.95 -5.12
CA LEU A 168 0.54 1.39 -5.34
C LEU A 168 0.49 2.81 -5.85
N TYR A 169 -0.56 3.15 -6.58
CA TYR A 169 -0.88 4.49 -7.04
C TYR A 169 -2.38 4.62 -7.31
N GLY A 170 -2.90 5.85 -7.30
CA GLY A 170 -4.31 6.10 -7.59
C GLY A 170 -4.92 7.23 -6.76
N PRO A 171 -6.25 7.31 -6.70
CA PRO A 171 -6.95 8.34 -5.94
C PRO A 171 -6.56 8.38 -4.47
N ASN A 172 -6.44 9.58 -3.93
CA ASN A 172 -5.98 9.83 -2.56
C ASN A 172 -4.51 9.45 -2.29
N ASP A 173 -3.66 9.38 -3.31
CA ASP A 173 -2.21 9.22 -3.11
C ASP A 173 -1.57 10.48 -2.49
N ASN A 174 -0.34 10.36 -2.05
CA ASN A 174 0.45 11.47 -1.53
C ASN A 174 1.28 12.12 -2.64
N TYR A 175 0.97 13.36 -2.97
CA TYR A 175 1.66 14.14 -4.00
C TYR A 175 2.68 15.14 -3.43
N HIS A 176 3.12 14.99 -2.17
CA HIS A 176 4.11 15.89 -1.56
C HIS A 176 5.42 15.90 -2.35
N PRO A 177 6.03 17.06 -2.65
CA PRO A 177 7.21 17.15 -3.52
C PRO A 177 8.42 16.30 -3.09
N GLU A 178 8.62 16.13 -1.76
CA GLU A 178 9.80 15.46 -1.20
C GLU A 178 9.48 14.09 -0.57
N HIS A 179 8.23 13.83 -0.21
CA HIS A 179 7.87 12.65 0.59
C HIS A 179 6.97 11.65 -0.15
N SER A 180 6.60 11.94 -1.40
CA SER A 180 5.79 11.05 -2.23
C SER A 180 6.63 9.91 -2.83
N HIS A 181 5.91 8.88 -3.29
CA HIS A 181 6.50 7.84 -4.13
C HIS A 181 6.73 8.33 -5.56
N VAL A 182 7.50 7.56 -6.35
CA VAL A 182 7.97 7.97 -7.67
C VAL A 182 6.84 8.38 -8.63
N LEU A 183 5.76 7.59 -8.72
CA LEU A 183 4.69 7.86 -9.69
C LEU A 183 3.91 9.15 -9.37
N PRO A 184 3.39 9.38 -8.14
CA PRO A 184 2.75 10.65 -7.80
C PRO A 184 3.71 11.85 -7.86
N ALA A 185 5.01 11.65 -7.54
CA ALA A 185 6.02 12.70 -7.72
C ALA A 185 6.19 13.12 -9.19
N LEU A 186 6.17 12.17 -10.12
CA LEU A 186 6.26 12.43 -11.55
C LEU A 186 5.02 13.16 -12.07
N ILE A 187 3.81 12.72 -11.65
CA ILE A 187 2.55 13.41 -12.03
C ILE A 187 2.62 14.88 -11.63
N ARG A 188 2.92 15.18 -10.37
CA ARG A 188 3.02 16.56 -9.89
C ARG A 188 4.08 17.36 -10.61
N ARG A 189 5.29 16.79 -10.74
CA ARG A 189 6.43 17.46 -11.36
C ARG A 189 6.17 17.84 -12.82
N PHE A 190 5.60 16.94 -13.61
CA PHE A 190 5.29 17.23 -15.01
C PHE A 190 4.10 18.19 -15.16
N HIS A 191 3.11 18.09 -14.26
CA HIS A 191 2.01 19.06 -14.23
C HIS A 191 2.54 20.48 -13.94
N GLU A 192 3.30 20.67 -12.87
CA GLU A 192 3.88 21.97 -12.51
C GLU A 192 4.81 22.51 -13.59
N ALA A 193 5.62 21.66 -14.21
CA ALA A 193 6.51 22.04 -15.31
C ALA A 193 5.73 22.49 -16.56
N LYS A 194 4.64 21.79 -16.90
CA LYS A 194 3.74 22.16 -18.00
C LYS A 194 3.07 23.51 -17.74
N GLU A 195 2.49 23.70 -16.55
CA GLU A 195 1.83 24.98 -16.19
C GLU A 195 2.81 26.15 -16.15
N ALA A 196 4.06 25.92 -15.77
CA ALA A 196 5.12 26.92 -15.75
C ALA A 196 5.82 27.13 -17.13
N GLY A 197 5.45 26.35 -18.15
CA GLY A 197 6.08 26.42 -19.48
C GLY A 197 7.58 26.08 -19.48
N LEU A 198 8.03 25.19 -18.59
CA LEU A 198 9.43 24.80 -18.50
C LEU A 198 9.85 23.98 -19.72
N THR A 199 11.02 24.28 -20.28
CA THR A 199 11.58 23.59 -21.44
C THR A 199 12.23 22.25 -21.09
N SER A 200 12.56 22.01 -19.81
CA SER A 200 13.14 20.74 -19.35
C SER A 200 12.76 20.42 -17.91
N VAL A 201 12.72 19.11 -17.58
CA VAL A 201 12.53 18.56 -16.22
C VAL A 201 13.64 17.58 -15.93
N THR A 202 14.31 17.73 -14.77
CA THR A 202 15.36 16.81 -14.33
C THR A 202 14.80 15.75 -13.41
N CYS A 203 14.97 14.47 -13.76
CA CYS A 203 14.66 13.29 -12.96
C CYS A 203 15.92 12.72 -12.32
N TRP A 204 15.77 12.04 -11.17
CA TRP A 204 16.90 11.46 -10.44
C TRP A 204 17.33 10.12 -11.04
N GLY A 205 18.64 9.81 -10.98
CA GLY A 205 19.24 8.58 -11.46
C GLY A 205 19.41 8.53 -12.96
N ASP A 206 19.40 7.35 -13.55
CA ASP A 206 19.51 7.11 -15.00
C ASP A 206 18.25 6.50 -15.60
N GLY A 207 17.22 6.28 -14.80
CA GLY A 207 15.95 5.69 -15.22
C GLY A 207 15.97 4.17 -15.44
N SER A 208 17.09 3.48 -15.19
CA SER A 208 17.24 2.04 -15.46
C SER A 208 16.49 1.09 -14.50
N PRO A 209 16.20 1.42 -13.22
CA PRO A 209 15.53 0.50 -12.32
C PRO A 209 14.16 0.06 -12.83
N LEU A 210 13.86 -1.23 -12.62
CA LEU A 210 12.59 -1.84 -12.98
C LEU A 210 11.63 -1.83 -11.78
N ARG A 211 10.38 -1.43 -12.02
CA ARG A 211 9.32 -1.38 -11.00
C ARG A 211 8.02 -1.91 -11.55
N GLU A 212 7.26 -2.49 -10.64
CA GLU A 212 5.88 -2.91 -10.83
C GLU A 212 4.95 -1.92 -10.15
N PHE A 213 3.79 -1.65 -10.76
CA PHE A 213 2.76 -0.76 -10.23
C PHE A 213 1.39 -1.42 -10.29
N LEU A 214 0.61 -1.27 -9.21
CA LEU A 214 -0.77 -1.77 -9.12
C LEU A 214 -1.70 -0.60 -8.78
N TYR A 215 -2.77 -0.45 -9.55
CA TYR A 215 -3.81 0.55 -9.28
C TYR A 215 -4.54 0.22 -7.99
N VAL A 216 -4.77 1.23 -7.15
CA VAL A 216 -5.25 1.03 -5.77
C VAL A 216 -6.65 0.40 -5.69
N ASP A 217 -7.55 0.69 -6.65
CA ASP A 217 -8.88 0.08 -6.64
C ASP A 217 -8.83 -1.40 -7.05
N ASP A 218 -7.84 -1.83 -7.84
CA ASP A 218 -7.58 -3.25 -8.09
C ASP A 218 -7.08 -3.95 -6.83
N LEU A 219 -6.19 -3.32 -6.05
CA LEU A 219 -5.82 -3.84 -4.73
C LEU A 219 -7.05 -3.97 -3.82
N ALA A 220 -7.89 -2.94 -3.75
CA ALA A 220 -9.10 -2.97 -2.92
C ALA A 220 -10.05 -4.11 -3.34
N ASN A 221 -10.18 -4.35 -4.64
CA ASN A 221 -10.94 -5.48 -5.17
C ASN A 221 -10.31 -6.82 -4.73
N LEU A 222 -8.97 -6.97 -4.78
CA LEU A 222 -8.29 -8.16 -4.26
C LEU A 222 -8.54 -8.34 -2.76
N CYS A 223 -8.44 -7.28 -1.96
CA CYS A 223 -8.66 -7.35 -0.52
C CYS A 223 -10.06 -7.88 -0.19
N VAL A 224 -11.10 -7.33 -0.81
CA VAL A 224 -12.48 -7.80 -0.60
C VAL A 224 -12.68 -9.23 -1.14
N PHE A 225 -12.02 -9.58 -2.26
CA PHE A 225 -12.03 -10.94 -2.79
C PHE A 225 -11.40 -11.93 -1.81
N LEU A 226 -10.21 -11.64 -1.25
CA LEU A 226 -9.52 -12.51 -0.30
C LEU A 226 -10.27 -12.62 1.03
N MET A 227 -10.85 -11.54 1.51
CA MET A 227 -11.69 -11.56 2.70
C MET A 227 -12.85 -12.56 2.57
N ASN A 228 -13.39 -12.72 1.36
CA ASN A 228 -14.50 -13.63 1.08
C ASN A 228 -14.10 -15.06 0.67
N ASN A 229 -12.92 -15.25 0.07
CA ASN A 229 -12.60 -16.49 -0.66
C ASN A 229 -11.30 -17.17 -0.21
N TYR A 230 -10.49 -16.54 0.63
CA TYR A 230 -9.20 -17.09 1.07
C TYR A 230 -9.14 -17.20 2.58
N SER A 231 -8.73 -18.36 3.07
CA SER A 231 -8.39 -18.61 4.48
C SER A 231 -7.08 -19.38 4.52
N GLY A 232 -6.11 -18.88 5.29
CA GLY A 232 -4.80 -19.52 5.38
C GLY A 232 -3.75 -18.65 6.05
N ASN A 233 -2.63 -19.27 6.40
CA ASN A 233 -1.51 -18.60 7.07
C ASN A 233 -0.50 -17.98 6.12
N GLU A 234 -0.53 -18.34 4.86
CA GLU A 234 0.42 -17.81 3.90
C GLU A 234 -0.04 -16.45 3.39
N THR A 235 0.90 -15.53 3.32
CA THR A 235 0.63 -14.23 2.70
C THR A 235 0.32 -14.35 1.21
N VAL A 236 -0.32 -13.35 0.63
CA VAL A 236 -0.64 -13.27 -0.79
C VAL A 236 0.00 -12.00 -1.37
N ASN A 237 0.84 -12.16 -2.38
CA ASN A 237 1.39 -11.06 -3.13
C ASN A 237 0.31 -10.41 -4.01
N ALA A 238 0.27 -9.07 -3.98
CA ALA A 238 -0.67 -8.26 -4.75
C ALA A 238 0.08 -7.38 -5.76
N GLY A 239 0.01 -7.74 -7.02
CA GLY A 239 0.70 -7.05 -8.10
C GLY A 239 0.09 -7.36 -9.46
N THR A 240 0.73 -6.89 -10.52
CA THR A 240 0.34 -7.11 -11.90
C THR A 240 1.17 -8.21 -12.57
N GLY A 241 2.35 -8.54 -12.02
CA GLY A 241 3.34 -9.39 -12.67
C GLY A 241 4.02 -8.73 -13.88
N LYS A 242 3.80 -7.41 -14.08
CA LYS A 242 4.40 -6.63 -15.17
C LYS A 242 5.29 -5.54 -14.58
N GLU A 243 6.44 -5.35 -15.19
CA GLU A 243 7.39 -4.30 -14.79
C GLU A 243 7.75 -3.42 -15.98
N LEU A 244 8.19 -2.20 -15.68
CA LEU A 244 8.78 -1.27 -16.63
C LEU A 244 9.93 -0.52 -15.97
N THR A 245 10.80 0.06 -16.76
CA THR A 245 11.85 0.94 -16.27
C THR A 245 11.29 2.26 -15.75
N ILE A 246 11.98 2.90 -14.81
CA ILE A 246 11.63 4.26 -14.36
C ILE A 246 11.65 5.24 -15.53
N LYS A 247 12.50 5.01 -16.53
CA LYS A 247 12.53 5.82 -17.76
C LYS A 247 11.22 5.71 -18.55
N GLU A 248 10.78 4.49 -18.85
CA GLU A 248 9.49 4.23 -19.53
C GLU A 248 8.30 4.78 -18.74
N LEU A 249 8.30 4.64 -17.40
CA LEU A 249 7.28 5.25 -16.54
C LEU A 249 7.29 6.78 -16.68
N THR A 250 8.47 7.40 -16.64
CA THR A 250 8.65 8.85 -16.72
C THR A 250 8.11 9.40 -18.05
N GLU A 251 8.45 8.74 -19.15
CA GLU A 251 7.97 9.09 -20.50
C GLU A 251 6.44 8.91 -20.61
N LEU A 252 5.89 7.83 -20.05
CA LEU A 252 4.46 7.57 -20.04
C LEU A 252 3.69 8.64 -19.23
N VAL A 253 4.18 8.99 -18.02
CA VAL A 253 3.55 10.04 -17.19
C VAL A 253 3.63 11.39 -17.87
N ALA A 254 4.78 11.78 -18.44
CA ALA A 254 4.94 13.02 -19.18
C ALA A 254 3.94 13.12 -20.34
N SER A 255 3.80 12.06 -21.12
CA SER A 255 2.83 11.96 -22.23
C SER A 255 1.38 12.11 -21.75
N ILE A 256 0.98 11.45 -20.66
CA ILE A 256 -0.39 11.52 -20.12
C ILE A 256 -0.71 12.90 -19.57
N VAL A 257 0.25 13.54 -18.88
CA VAL A 257 0.13 14.91 -18.37
C VAL A 257 0.11 15.93 -19.54
N GLY A 258 0.68 15.59 -20.69
CA GLY A 258 0.84 16.45 -21.84
C GLY A 258 2.00 17.45 -21.66
N TYR A 259 3.11 17.00 -21.08
CA TYR A 259 4.35 17.75 -21.00
C TYR A 259 5.21 17.44 -22.22
N GLU A 260 5.61 18.47 -22.96
CA GLU A 260 6.35 18.35 -24.23
C GLU A 260 7.84 18.77 -24.13
N GLY A 261 8.30 19.18 -22.94
CA GLY A 261 9.69 19.57 -22.72
C GLY A 261 10.65 18.37 -22.62
N GLU A 262 11.95 18.68 -22.55
CA GLU A 262 13.01 17.68 -22.46
C GLU A 262 13.06 17.03 -21.08
N ILE A 263 13.29 15.70 -21.03
CA ILE A 263 13.51 14.95 -19.80
C ILE A 263 15.00 14.71 -19.61
N LEU A 264 15.58 15.33 -18.59
CA LEU A 264 16.99 15.21 -18.22
C LEU A 264 17.15 14.26 -17.02
N TRP A 265 18.33 13.65 -16.90
CA TRP A 265 18.65 12.70 -15.84
C TRP A 265 19.85 13.17 -15.00
N ASP A 266 19.66 13.27 -13.69
CA ASP A 266 20.72 13.55 -12.72
C ASP A 266 21.32 12.23 -12.19
N THR A 267 22.35 11.72 -12.84
CA THR A 267 23.03 10.48 -12.48
C THR A 267 23.89 10.58 -11.21
N THR A 268 24.01 11.76 -10.61
CA THR A 268 24.65 11.93 -9.29
C THR A 268 23.76 11.45 -8.14
N ARG A 269 22.46 11.29 -8.41
CA ARG A 269 21.48 10.75 -7.47
C ARG A 269 21.36 9.23 -7.59
N PRO A 270 21.09 8.53 -6.46
CA PRO A 270 21.03 7.07 -6.48
C PRO A 270 19.80 6.54 -7.23
N ASN A 271 19.99 5.42 -7.93
CA ASN A 271 18.90 4.71 -8.62
C ASN A 271 17.94 3.92 -7.69
N GLY A 272 18.35 3.63 -6.46
CA GLY A 272 17.64 2.72 -5.56
C GLY A 272 17.83 1.23 -5.95
N THR A 273 16.93 0.35 -5.48
CA THR A 273 16.98 -1.10 -5.77
C THR A 273 16.83 -1.35 -7.27
N PRO A 274 17.68 -2.17 -7.91
CA PRO A 274 17.65 -2.37 -9.37
C PRO A 274 16.34 -2.93 -9.90
N ARG A 275 15.72 -3.89 -9.20
CA ARG A 275 14.48 -4.55 -9.63
C ARG A 275 13.58 -4.91 -8.46
N LYS A 276 12.27 -4.74 -8.62
CA LYS A 276 11.22 -5.15 -7.68
C LYS A 276 10.00 -5.63 -8.45
N LEU A 277 9.85 -6.94 -8.58
CA LEU A 277 8.71 -7.60 -9.21
C LEU A 277 8.20 -8.70 -8.29
N LEU A 278 6.91 -8.74 -8.01
CA LEU A 278 6.29 -9.80 -7.22
C LEU A 278 5.93 -11.02 -8.06
N ASP A 279 6.08 -12.20 -7.49
CA ASP A 279 5.40 -13.38 -8.01
C ASP A 279 3.92 -13.33 -7.59
N VAL A 280 3.04 -13.18 -8.55
CA VAL A 280 1.58 -13.04 -8.34
C VAL A 280 0.81 -14.31 -8.66
N SER A 281 1.52 -15.42 -8.87
CA SER A 281 0.94 -16.71 -9.27
C SER A 281 -0.10 -17.22 -8.27
N LYS A 282 0.08 -16.95 -6.98
CA LYS A 282 -0.84 -17.34 -5.92
C LYS A 282 -2.19 -16.62 -6.04
N ALA A 283 -2.20 -15.31 -6.23
CA ALA A 283 -3.43 -14.54 -6.46
C ALA A 283 -4.16 -15.03 -7.73
N ALA A 284 -3.40 -15.28 -8.80
CA ALA A 284 -3.95 -15.84 -10.04
C ALA A 284 -4.55 -17.24 -9.84
N ALA A 285 -3.88 -18.12 -9.10
CA ALA A 285 -4.39 -19.47 -8.78
C ALA A 285 -5.66 -19.44 -7.93
N LEU A 286 -5.85 -18.39 -7.09
CA LEU A 286 -7.09 -18.15 -6.36
C LEU A 286 -8.23 -17.62 -7.25
N GLY A 287 -7.95 -17.27 -8.51
CA GLY A 287 -8.92 -16.77 -9.48
C GLY A 287 -9.00 -15.25 -9.57
N TRP A 288 -8.02 -14.52 -9.03
CA TRP A 288 -7.99 -13.06 -9.13
C TRP A 288 -6.89 -12.56 -10.08
N THR A 289 -7.23 -11.52 -10.84
CA THR A 289 -6.28 -10.75 -11.64
C THR A 289 -6.66 -9.27 -11.63
N TYR A 290 -5.66 -8.39 -11.77
CA TYR A 290 -5.89 -6.95 -11.91
C TYR A 290 -6.66 -6.65 -13.21
N LYS A 291 -7.27 -5.46 -13.28
CA LYS A 291 -8.12 -5.04 -14.40
C LYS A 291 -7.68 -3.73 -15.05
N THR A 292 -7.00 -2.88 -14.29
CA THR A 292 -6.63 -1.53 -14.71
C THR A 292 -5.23 -1.53 -15.29
N GLU A 293 -5.10 -1.30 -16.60
CA GLU A 293 -3.79 -1.13 -17.23
C GLU A 293 -3.12 0.16 -16.75
N LEU A 294 -1.78 0.17 -16.73
CA LEU A 294 -1.00 1.25 -16.10
C LEU A 294 -1.34 2.63 -16.67
N ALA A 295 -1.46 2.76 -17.99
CA ALA A 295 -1.77 4.04 -18.62
C ALA A 295 -3.15 4.58 -18.22
N ASP A 296 -4.16 3.71 -18.09
CA ASP A 296 -5.51 4.11 -17.68
C ASP A 296 -5.54 4.50 -16.20
N GLY A 297 -4.85 3.73 -15.35
CA GLY A 297 -4.72 4.06 -13.93
C GLY A 297 -3.99 5.39 -13.71
N ILE A 298 -2.94 5.71 -14.50
CA ILE A 298 -2.25 7.00 -14.43
C ILE A 298 -3.19 8.15 -14.82
N ARG A 299 -4.03 7.99 -15.84
CA ARG A 299 -5.05 9.01 -16.20
C ARG A 299 -6.02 9.28 -15.06
N LEU A 300 -6.50 8.21 -14.40
CA LEU A 300 -7.39 8.32 -13.23
C LEU A 300 -6.69 9.00 -12.04
N ALA A 301 -5.42 8.65 -11.78
CA ALA A 301 -4.63 9.28 -10.73
C ALA A 301 -4.35 10.76 -11.02
N TYR A 302 -4.09 11.11 -12.28
CA TYR A 302 -3.89 12.49 -12.69
C TYR A 302 -5.19 13.31 -12.60
N ASP A 303 -6.33 12.73 -12.94
CA ASP A 303 -7.63 13.36 -12.75
C ASP A 303 -7.92 13.63 -11.25
N ASP A 304 -7.64 12.67 -10.37
CA ASP A 304 -7.73 12.87 -8.91
C ASP A 304 -6.78 13.99 -8.44
N PHE A 305 -5.56 14.04 -8.94
CA PHE A 305 -4.61 15.11 -8.62
C PHE A 305 -5.14 16.49 -8.99
N LEU A 306 -5.80 16.63 -10.15
CA LEU A 306 -6.34 17.90 -10.64
C LEU A 306 -7.56 18.36 -9.83
N HIS A 307 -8.38 17.45 -9.33
CA HIS A 307 -9.68 17.74 -8.70
C HIS A 307 -9.70 17.57 -7.19
N ASN A 308 -8.66 17.01 -6.58
CA ASN A 308 -8.56 16.78 -5.14
C ASN A 308 -7.50 17.68 -4.48
N PRO A 309 -7.80 18.96 -4.24
CA PRO A 309 -6.81 19.93 -3.75
C PRO A 309 -6.20 19.54 -2.39
N MET A 310 -6.94 18.83 -1.54
CA MET A 310 -6.43 18.38 -0.25
C MET A 310 -5.24 17.40 -0.35
N ARG A 311 -5.05 16.75 -1.51
CA ARG A 311 -3.95 15.82 -1.74
C ARG A 311 -2.81 16.47 -2.52
N ALA A 312 -3.09 17.43 -3.39
CA ALA A 312 -2.08 18.19 -4.12
C ALA A 312 -1.23 19.10 -3.20
N GLU A 313 -1.79 19.51 -2.06
CA GLU A 313 -1.12 20.40 -1.08
C GLU A 313 -0.32 19.64 0.01
N ARG A 314 -0.40 18.32 0.07
CA ARG A 314 0.25 17.48 1.12
C ARG A 314 1.53 16.86 0.67
#